data_a1d302910045681ca2efba08e0209147
#
_entry.id   a1d302910045681ca2efba08e0209147
#
_cell.length_a   1.000
_cell.length_b   1.000
_cell.length_c   1.000
_cell.angle_alpha   90.00
_cell.angle_beta   90.00
_cell.angle_gamma   90.00
#
_symmetry.space_group_name_H-M   'P 1'
#
loop_
_entity.id
_entity.type
_entity.pdbx_description
1 polymer ?
#
loop_
_entity_poly.entity_id
_entity_poly.type
_entity_poly.pdbx_seq_one_letter_code
_entity_poly.pdbx_strand_id
1 'polypeptide(L)'
;MAGKTRRFLDFTQKYGILERETNIIADLPRQYGRPEEFKYVKGAAGVFDIRPVEKDELILTIKKCHQTLWGGGKLSPPAAFGELCKIIFVKLSDENAPRKKGEPYEFQIKTHEPSRRLAERIRSLYESQKARDPEVFSETIKIDDATLRTVVSHLEGINLSKTDLDTKGVAFEQFMDGFFKGDFGQYFTPREIIRFSVDMMQPKNDELVLDPSCGSGGFLLYSLDHVRRLADEFFDKETEGAEHTKFWLNFAKGNLFGIEINDEITRVAKMNMIIHEDGHTNVIGFDGLDRI
;
A
#
# COMPACT_ATOMS: atom_id res chain seq x y z
N MET A 1 -1.61 22.67 -8.71
CA MET A 1 -2.93 22.58 -9.39
C MET A 1 -3.69 21.41 -8.80
N ALA A 2 -4.85 21.64 -8.19
CA ALA A 2 -5.64 20.55 -7.62
C ALA A 2 -6.10 19.61 -8.74
N GLY A 3 -5.74 18.33 -8.67
CA GLY A 3 -6.18 17.32 -9.59
C GLY A 3 -7.70 17.26 -9.59
N LYS A 4 -8.33 17.63 -10.69
CA LYS A 4 -9.77 17.57 -10.85
C LYS A 4 -10.20 16.10 -10.94
N THR A 5 -10.66 15.55 -9.84
CA THR A 5 -11.36 14.25 -9.85
C THR A 5 -12.67 14.48 -10.62
N ARG A 6 -12.79 13.90 -11.81
CA ARG A 6 -14.03 13.96 -12.58
C ARG A 6 -15.01 12.97 -11.97
N ARG A 7 -16.22 13.41 -11.68
CA ARG A 7 -17.35 12.56 -11.31
C ARG A 7 -18.40 12.65 -12.39
N PHE A 8 -18.86 11.51 -12.85
CA PHE A 8 -19.93 11.40 -13.80
C PHE A 8 -21.19 10.93 -13.07
N LEU A 9 -22.33 11.57 -13.31
CA LEU A 9 -23.59 11.26 -12.67
C LEU A 9 -24.63 10.90 -13.72
N ASP A 10 -25.31 9.78 -13.52
CA ASP A 10 -26.46 9.37 -14.32
C ASP A 10 -27.74 9.95 -13.72
N PHE A 11 -28.34 10.92 -14.39
CA PHE A 11 -29.61 11.53 -14.01
C PHE A 11 -30.83 10.86 -14.65
N THR A 12 -30.63 9.81 -15.45
CA THR A 12 -31.75 9.06 -16.05
C THR A 12 -32.41 8.13 -15.03
N GLN A 13 -31.70 7.77 -13.97
CA GLN A 13 -32.19 6.96 -12.86
C GLN A 13 -32.91 7.83 -11.85
N LYS A 14 -34.11 7.44 -11.43
CA LYS A 14 -34.86 8.11 -10.37
C LYS A 14 -34.47 7.58 -9.00
N TYR A 15 -33.34 8.09 -8.46
CA TYR A 15 -32.94 7.80 -7.10
C TYR A 15 -33.32 8.96 -6.18
N GLY A 16 -33.71 8.65 -4.94
CA GLY A 16 -33.96 9.66 -3.91
C GLY A 16 -32.68 10.44 -3.57
N ILE A 17 -32.85 11.59 -2.90
CA ILE A 17 -31.73 12.48 -2.52
C ILE A 17 -30.67 11.75 -1.67
N LEU A 18 -31.08 10.76 -0.88
CA LEU A 18 -30.20 9.95 -0.02
C LEU A 18 -29.38 8.88 -0.80
N GLU A 19 -29.74 8.59 -2.04
CA GLU A 19 -29.11 7.56 -2.87
C GLU A 19 -28.22 8.14 -3.97
N ARG A 20 -27.69 9.36 -3.78
CA ARG A 20 -26.82 10.01 -4.78
C ARG A 20 -25.61 9.18 -5.19
N GLU A 21 -25.13 8.30 -4.32
CA GLU A 21 -24.01 7.40 -4.64
C GLU A 21 -24.35 6.42 -5.76
N THR A 22 -25.58 5.96 -5.83
CA THR A 22 -26.05 5.04 -6.86
C THR A 22 -26.17 5.68 -8.25
N ASN A 23 -26.13 7.02 -8.33
CA ASN A 23 -26.13 7.76 -9.59
C ASN A 23 -24.71 7.93 -10.15
N ILE A 24 -23.66 7.56 -9.41
CA ILE A 24 -22.27 7.69 -9.87
C ILE A 24 -21.99 6.57 -10.88
N ILE A 25 -21.55 6.97 -12.06
CA ILE A 25 -21.05 6.06 -13.09
C ILE A 25 -19.54 6.16 -13.21
N ALA A 26 -18.92 5.06 -13.60
CA ALA A 26 -17.45 4.95 -13.67
C ALA A 26 -16.88 5.90 -14.72
N ASP A 27 -17.54 6.00 -15.88
CA ASP A 27 -17.15 6.86 -16.99
C ASP A 27 -18.36 7.20 -17.88
N LEU A 28 -18.17 8.12 -18.81
CA LEU A 28 -19.19 8.41 -19.84
C LEU A 28 -19.44 7.17 -20.71
N PRO A 29 -20.71 6.88 -20.99
CA PRO A 29 -21.05 5.74 -21.85
C PRO A 29 -20.40 5.85 -23.23
N ARG A 30 -19.72 4.81 -23.67
CA ARG A 30 -19.21 4.68 -25.05
C ARG A 30 -20.30 4.29 -26.04
N GLN A 31 -21.35 3.64 -25.54
CA GLN A 31 -22.56 3.31 -26.30
C GLN A 31 -23.76 3.98 -25.62
N TYR A 32 -24.68 4.49 -26.42
CA TYR A 32 -25.89 5.11 -25.92
C TYR A 32 -26.67 4.19 -24.98
N GLY A 33 -26.97 4.68 -23.79
CA GLY A 33 -27.78 3.98 -22.79
C GLY A 33 -27.05 2.89 -21.97
N ARG A 34 -25.73 2.69 -22.13
CA ARG A 34 -24.95 1.71 -21.35
C ARG A 34 -23.72 2.36 -20.74
N PRO A 35 -23.76 2.75 -19.46
CA PRO A 35 -22.57 3.19 -18.76
C PRO A 35 -21.59 2.02 -18.59
N GLU A 36 -20.28 2.32 -18.64
CA GLU A 36 -19.24 1.33 -18.36
C GLU A 36 -19.34 0.91 -16.88
N GLU A 37 -19.25 -0.40 -16.63
CA GLU A 37 -19.29 -0.91 -15.25
C GLU A 37 -18.05 -0.53 -14.45
N PHE A 38 -16.90 -0.58 -15.10
CA PHE A 38 -15.58 -0.35 -14.52
C PHE A 38 -14.90 0.85 -15.14
N LYS A 39 -14.18 1.62 -14.32
CA LYS A 39 -13.37 2.77 -14.77
C LYS A 39 -11.96 2.37 -15.15
N TYR A 40 -11.34 1.51 -14.33
CA TYR A 40 -9.96 1.08 -14.50
C TYR A 40 -9.87 -0.36 -14.95
N VAL A 41 -9.17 -0.57 -16.09
CA VAL A 41 -9.04 -1.83 -16.78
C VAL A 41 -7.59 -2.01 -17.20
N LYS A 42 -6.99 -3.17 -16.92
CA LYS A 42 -5.57 -3.43 -17.21
C LYS A 42 -5.23 -3.28 -18.68
N GLY A 43 -4.22 -2.45 -18.97
CA GLY A 43 -3.73 -2.21 -20.33
C GLY A 43 -4.66 -1.38 -21.20
N ALA A 44 -5.63 -0.69 -20.60
CA ALA A 44 -6.46 0.29 -21.30
C ALA A 44 -5.64 1.54 -21.66
N ALA A 45 -6.09 2.29 -22.67
CA ALA A 45 -5.38 3.49 -23.10
C ALA A 45 -5.62 4.67 -22.13
N GLY A 46 -4.56 5.41 -21.84
CA GLY A 46 -4.62 6.69 -21.15
C GLY A 46 -5.15 6.58 -19.72
N VAL A 47 -6.20 7.35 -19.43
CA VAL A 47 -6.77 7.51 -18.07
C VAL A 47 -7.62 6.34 -17.59
N PHE A 48 -7.79 5.30 -18.41
CA PHE A 48 -8.61 4.13 -18.10
C PHE A 48 -7.80 2.96 -17.52
N ASP A 49 -6.50 3.10 -17.38
CA ASP A 49 -5.67 2.21 -16.58
C ASP A 49 -5.16 2.94 -15.33
N ILE A 50 -4.79 2.19 -14.31
CA ILE A 50 -4.12 2.75 -13.14
C ILE A 50 -2.68 3.15 -13.53
N ARG A 51 -2.17 4.24 -12.97
CA ARG A 51 -0.86 4.78 -13.33
C ARG A 51 0.06 4.96 -12.13
N PRO A 52 1.37 4.77 -12.31
CA PRO A 52 2.35 5.20 -11.32
C PRO A 52 2.21 6.69 -11.05
N VAL A 53 2.60 7.13 -9.87
CA VAL A 53 2.50 8.53 -9.45
C VAL A 53 3.83 9.06 -8.96
N GLU A 54 3.99 10.37 -9.11
CA GLU A 54 5.13 11.10 -8.57
C GLU A 54 5.01 11.27 -7.05
N LYS A 55 6.14 11.49 -6.40
CA LYS A 55 6.30 11.63 -4.94
C LYS A 55 5.27 12.57 -4.30
N ASP A 56 5.14 13.79 -4.81
CA ASP A 56 4.24 14.79 -4.23
C ASP A 56 2.76 14.40 -4.35
N GLU A 57 2.41 13.74 -5.45
CA GLU A 57 1.06 13.23 -5.66
C GLU A 57 0.74 12.10 -4.69
N LEU A 58 1.67 11.17 -4.47
CA LEU A 58 1.49 10.07 -3.51
C LEU A 58 1.36 10.59 -2.08
N ILE A 59 2.26 11.50 -1.65
CA ILE A 59 2.21 12.14 -0.33
C ILE A 59 0.85 12.81 -0.11
N LEU A 60 0.40 13.60 -1.09
CA LEU A 60 -0.89 14.28 -0.99
C LEU A 60 -2.05 13.29 -0.89
N THR A 61 -1.99 12.20 -1.66
CA THR A 61 -3.03 11.17 -1.66
C THR A 61 -3.09 10.44 -0.32
N ILE A 62 -1.95 10.03 0.21
CA ILE A 62 -1.86 9.40 1.54
C ILE A 62 -2.38 10.34 2.64
N LYS A 63 -2.01 11.62 2.59
CA LYS A 63 -2.54 12.63 3.52
C LYS A 63 -4.06 12.78 3.44
N LYS A 64 -4.65 12.75 2.25
CA LYS A 64 -6.12 12.78 2.07
C LYS A 64 -6.78 11.53 2.64
N CYS A 65 -6.23 10.36 2.39
CA CYS A 65 -6.70 9.10 2.97
C CYS A 65 -6.72 9.18 4.49
N HIS A 66 -5.62 9.64 5.06
CA HIS A 66 -5.54 9.82 6.50
C HIS A 66 -6.57 10.81 7.06
N GLN A 67 -6.66 12.00 6.49
CA GLN A 67 -7.65 12.99 6.92
C GLN A 67 -9.08 12.43 6.87
N THR A 68 -9.36 11.60 5.84
CA THR A 68 -10.63 10.89 5.72
C THR A 68 -10.83 9.90 6.86
N LEU A 69 -9.82 9.11 7.20
CA LEU A 69 -9.85 8.10 8.25
C LEU A 69 -9.88 8.71 9.64
N TRP A 70 -9.09 9.74 9.89
CA TRP A 70 -9.09 10.47 11.15
C TRP A 70 -10.45 11.14 11.41
N GLY A 71 -11.10 11.68 10.36
CA GLY A 71 -12.48 12.16 10.40
C GLY A 71 -12.79 13.17 11.51
N GLY A 72 -11.81 14.01 11.89
CA GLY A 72 -11.96 14.96 12.99
C GLY A 72 -11.93 14.31 14.38
N GLY A 73 -11.18 13.21 14.55
CA GLY A 73 -10.97 12.53 15.84
C GLY A 73 -11.83 11.29 16.06
N LYS A 74 -12.46 10.75 15.01
CA LYS A 74 -13.20 9.47 15.09
C LYS A 74 -12.29 8.29 15.37
N LEU A 75 -11.08 8.30 14.81
CA LEU A 75 -10.05 7.31 15.07
C LEU A 75 -8.81 8.03 15.66
N SER A 76 -8.11 7.38 16.58
CA SER A 76 -6.78 7.83 16.96
C SER A 76 -5.83 7.76 15.75
N PRO A 77 -4.77 8.58 15.68
CA PRO A 77 -3.81 8.51 14.60
C PRO A 77 -3.29 7.09 14.31
N PRO A 78 -2.87 6.29 15.30
CA PRO A 78 -2.43 4.91 15.05
C PRO A 78 -3.53 4.00 14.50
N ALA A 79 -4.76 4.16 14.98
CA ALA A 79 -5.89 3.38 14.46
C ALA A 79 -6.20 3.75 13.01
N ALA A 80 -6.16 5.04 12.67
CA ALA A 80 -6.32 5.51 11.29
C ALA A 80 -5.20 4.99 10.37
N PHE A 81 -3.97 4.95 10.88
CA PHE A 81 -2.84 4.34 10.18
C PHE A 81 -3.08 2.85 9.94
N GLY A 82 -3.44 2.09 10.97
CA GLY A 82 -3.72 0.66 10.85
C GLY A 82 -4.82 0.35 9.83
N GLU A 83 -5.89 1.15 9.80
CA GLU A 83 -6.94 1.00 8.79
C GLU A 83 -6.44 1.32 7.37
N LEU A 84 -5.63 2.37 7.21
CA LEU A 84 -5.03 2.69 5.90
C LEU A 84 -4.12 1.56 5.41
N CYS A 85 -3.32 0.98 6.29
CA CYS A 85 -2.46 -0.15 5.98
C CYS A 85 -3.23 -1.35 5.42
N LYS A 86 -4.35 -1.70 6.04
CA LYS A 86 -5.24 -2.78 5.56
C LYS A 86 -5.78 -2.49 4.16
N ILE A 87 -6.17 -1.24 3.89
CA ILE A 87 -6.70 -0.83 2.58
C ILE A 87 -5.61 -0.84 1.51
N ILE A 88 -4.40 -0.35 1.82
CA ILE A 88 -3.25 -0.39 0.91
C ILE A 88 -2.85 -1.83 0.59
N PHE A 89 -2.91 -2.74 1.57
CA PHE A 89 -2.65 -4.15 1.35
C PHE A 89 -3.62 -4.77 0.35
N VAL A 90 -4.94 -4.50 0.49
CA VAL A 90 -5.93 -4.96 -0.50
C VAL A 90 -5.61 -4.43 -1.89
N LYS A 91 -5.26 -3.15 -1.96
CA LYS A 91 -4.92 -2.50 -3.23
C LYS A 91 -3.70 -3.13 -3.90
N LEU A 92 -2.60 -3.30 -3.18
CA LEU A 92 -1.38 -3.94 -3.69
C LEU A 92 -1.66 -5.40 -4.13
N SER A 93 -2.43 -6.13 -3.33
CA SER A 93 -2.82 -7.50 -3.66
C SER A 93 -3.65 -7.57 -4.95
N ASP A 94 -4.56 -6.60 -5.15
CA ASP A 94 -5.35 -6.52 -6.37
C ASP A 94 -4.50 -6.11 -7.59
N GLU A 95 -3.59 -5.16 -7.44
CA GLU A 95 -2.67 -4.74 -8.51
C GLU A 95 -1.77 -5.88 -8.99
N ASN A 96 -1.24 -6.68 -8.06
CA ASN A 96 -0.35 -7.81 -8.31
C ASN A 96 -1.08 -9.09 -8.72
N ALA A 97 -2.41 -9.14 -8.62
CA ALA A 97 -3.17 -10.31 -9.02
C ALA A 97 -2.99 -10.61 -10.52
N PRO A 98 -2.82 -11.89 -10.91
CA PRO A 98 -2.75 -12.27 -12.32
C PRO A 98 -3.98 -11.79 -13.07
N ARG A 99 -3.79 -10.98 -14.12
CA ARG A 99 -4.88 -10.36 -14.88
C ARG A 99 -4.48 -10.16 -16.32
N LYS A 100 -5.37 -10.50 -17.25
CA LYS A 100 -5.19 -10.29 -18.67
C LYS A 100 -5.46 -8.84 -19.06
N LYS A 101 -4.93 -8.41 -20.20
CA LYS A 101 -5.29 -7.12 -20.78
C LYS A 101 -6.79 -7.07 -21.05
N GLY A 102 -7.47 -6.01 -20.64
CA GLY A 102 -8.92 -5.85 -20.77
C GLY A 102 -9.70 -6.31 -19.53
N GLU A 103 -9.08 -6.96 -18.54
CA GLU A 103 -9.73 -7.31 -17.28
C GLU A 103 -9.71 -6.15 -16.29
N PRO A 104 -10.82 -5.87 -15.59
CA PRO A 104 -10.92 -4.78 -14.64
C PRO A 104 -10.14 -5.06 -13.35
N TYR A 105 -9.71 -3.99 -12.67
CA TYR A 105 -9.25 -4.09 -11.29
C TYR A 105 -10.46 -4.18 -10.36
N GLU A 106 -10.33 -4.91 -9.28
CA GLU A 106 -11.39 -5.01 -8.27
C GLU A 106 -11.33 -3.85 -7.26
N PHE A 107 -10.16 -3.27 -7.02
CA PHE A 107 -10.00 -2.13 -6.12
C PHE A 107 -10.36 -0.81 -6.81
N GLN A 108 -11.64 -0.62 -7.07
CA GLN A 108 -12.21 0.60 -7.64
C GLN A 108 -13.70 0.72 -7.32
N ILE A 109 -14.29 1.89 -7.54
CA ILE A 109 -15.73 2.10 -7.42
C ILE A 109 -16.40 1.75 -8.76
N LYS A 110 -17.32 0.79 -8.75
CA LYS A 110 -18.08 0.40 -9.93
C LYS A 110 -19.26 1.36 -10.19
N THR A 111 -19.75 1.37 -11.42
CA THR A 111 -20.95 2.13 -11.79
C THR A 111 -22.14 1.67 -10.95
N HIS A 112 -22.89 2.65 -10.42
CA HIS A 112 -24.09 2.43 -9.59
C HIS A 112 -23.85 1.59 -8.32
N GLU A 113 -22.61 1.46 -7.87
CA GLU A 113 -22.26 0.69 -6.68
C GLU A 113 -22.47 1.53 -5.42
N PRO A 114 -23.41 1.17 -4.52
CA PRO A 114 -23.58 1.87 -3.24
C PRO A 114 -22.41 1.54 -2.29
N SER A 115 -22.14 2.45 -1.33
CA SER A 115 -21.05 2.31 -0.35
C SER A 115 -21.04 0.95 0.35
N ARG A 116 -22.21 0.42 0.71
CA ARG A 116 -22.33 -0.88 1.37
C ARG A 116 -21.78 -2.03 0.50
N ARG A 117 -22.16 -2.09 -0.78
CA ARG A 117 -21.69 -3.16 -1.68
C ARG A 117 -20.18 -3.08 -1.94
N LEU A 118 -19.69 -1.85 -2.16
CA LEU A 118 -18.26 -1.62 -2.28
C LEU A 118 -17.52 -2.09 -1.02
N ALA A 119 -18.01 -1.71 0.16
CA ALA A 119 -17.39 -2.07 1.42
C ALA A 119 -17.40 -3.59 1.67
N GLU A 120 -18.50 -4.28 1.38
CA GLU A 120 -18.60 -5.74 1.43
C GLU A 120 -17.55 -6.39 0.52
N ARG A 121 -17.38 -5.90 -0.71
CA ARG A 121 -16.42 -6.41 -1.68
C ARG A 121 -14.97 -6.15 -1.24
N ILE A 122 -14.62 -4.95 -0.81
CA ILE A 122 -13.27 -4.63 -0.34
C ILE A 122 -12.90 -5.42 0.91
N ARG A 123 -13.85 -5.58 1.87
CA ARG A 123 -13.63 -6.42 3.05
C ARG A 123 -13.47 -7.91 2.68
N SER A 124 -14.24 -8.41 1.72
CA SER A 124 -14.08 -9.78 1.21
C SER A 124 -12.71 -10.01 0.56
N LEU A 125 -12.23 -9.06 -0.24
CA LEU A 125 -10.88 -9.09 -0.80
C LEU A 125 -9.82 -9.11 0.33
N TYR A 126 -9.98 -8.26 1.34
CA TYR A 126 -9.09 -8.23 2.50
C TYR A 126 -9.06 -9.57 3.23
N GLU A 127 -10.21 -10.13 3.60
CA GLU A 127 -10.27 -11.41 4.33
C GLU A 127 -9.68 -12.57 3.51
N SER A 128 -9.85 -12.57 2.20
CA SER A 128 -9.25 -13.58 1.32
C SER A 128 -7.72 -13.51 1.29
N GLN A 129 -7.14 -12.31 1.35
CA GLN A 129 -5.69 -12.11 1.42
C GLN A 129 -5.15 -12.37 2.82
N LYS A 130 -5.86 -11.91 3.85
CA LYS A 130 -5.53 -12.16 5.25
C LYS A 130 -5.40 -13.66 5.55
N ALA A 131 -6.26 -14.50 4.94
CA ALA A 131 -6.19 -15.95 5.10
C ALA A 131 -4.88 -16.56 4.57
N ARG A 132 -4.21 -15.89 3.62
CA ARG A 132 -2.90 -16.29 3.10
C ARG A 132 -1.74 -15.84 3.98
N ASP A 133 -1.96 -14.80 4.80
CA ASP A 133 -0.94 -14.14 5.59
C ASP A 133 -1.48 -13.69 6.96
N PRO A 134 -1.90 -14.62 7.81
CA PRO A 134 -2.61 -14.34 9.07
C PRO A 134 -1.72 -13.62 10.10
N GLU A 135 -0.41 -13.69 9.97
CA GLU A 135 0.52 -13.06 10.91
C GLU A 135 0.58 -11.53 10.77
N VAL A 136 0.31 -11.00 9.59
CA VAL A 136 0.36 -9.56 9.32
C VAL A 136 -0.92 -8.86 9.72
N PHE A 137 -2.05 -9.49 9.44
CA PHE A 137 -3.37 -8.89 9.60
C PHE A 137 -4.28 -9.75 10.46
N SER A 138 -4.28 -9.51 11.76
CA SER A 138 -5.16 -10.21 12.70
C SER A 138 -6.58 -9.63 12.75
N GLU A 139 -6.74 -8.35 12.46
CA GLU A 139 -8.00 -7.62 12.62
C GLU A 139 -8.75 -7.42 11.29
N THR A 140 -10.06 -7.18 11.35
CA THR A 140 -10.90 -6.80 10.22
C THR A 140 -10.78 -5.30 9.92
N ILE A 141 -11.27 -4.86 8.74
CA ILE A 141 -11.44 -3.42 8.44
C ILE A 141 -12.65 -2.90 9.23
N LYS A 142 -12.41 -1.96 10.16
CA LYS A 142 -13.39 -1.47 11.14
C LYS A 142 -14.09 -0.16 10.78
N ILE A 143 -13.64 0.55 9.73
CA ILE A 143 -14.24 1.83 9.31
C ILE A 143 -15.61 1.64 8.67
N ASP A 144 -16.43 2.69 8.73
CA ASP A 144 -17.74 2.72 8.09
C ASP A 144 -17.65 2.69 6.55
N ASP A 145 -18.74 2.29 5.91
CA ASP A 145 -18.79 2.06 4.47
C ASP A 145 -18.56 3.33 3.64
N ALA A 146 -19.03 4.48 4.11
CA ALA A 146 -18.87 5.76 3.43
C ALA A 146 -17.42 6.25 3.50
N THR A 147 -16.78 6.10 4.67
CA THR A 147 -15.35 6.39 4.87
C THR A 147 -14.50 5.49 3.98
N LEU A 148 -14.76 4.16 3.97
CA LEU A 148 -14.04 3.22 3.12
C LEU A 148 -14.17 3.58 1.63
N ARG A 149 -15.39 3.91 1.16
CA ARG A 149 -15.62 4.38 -0.20
C ARG A 149 -14.79 5.61 -0.56
N THR A 150 -14.72 6.58 0.35
CA THR A 150 -13.95 7.81 0.14
C THR A 150 -12.46 7.50 0.03
N VAL A 151 -11.91 6.62 0.89
CA VAL A 151 -10.50 6.21 0.80
C VAL A 151 -10.23 5.47 -0.51
N VAL A 152 -11.10 4.54 -0.91
CA VAL A 152 -10.97 3.86 -2.22
C VAL A 152 -10.95 4.87 -3.35
N SER A 153 -11.82 5.91 -3.33
CA SER A 153 -11.86 6.94 -4.37
C SER A 153 -10.57 7.75 -4.49
N HIS A 154 -9.78 7.86 -3.43
CA HIS A 154 -8.48 8.52 -3.47
C HIS A 154 -7.38 7.65 -4.08
N LEU A 155 -7.50 6.33 -3.92
CA LEU A 155 -6.46 5.37 -4.29
C LEU A 155 -6.73 4.64 -5.61
N GLU A 156 -7.98 4.54 -6.08
CA GLU A 156 -8.38 3.66 -7.19
C GLU A 156 -7.62 3.88 -8.50
N GLY A 157 -7.21 5.13 -8.80
CA GLY A 157 -6.51 5.48 -10.04
C GLY A 157 -4.99 5.36 -10.00
N ILE A 158 -4.43 5.04 -8.84
CA ILE A 158 -2.98 4.97 -8.63
C ILE A 158 -2.50 3.54 -8.80
N ASN A 159 -1.34 3.35 -9.41
CA ASN A 159 -0.62 2.08 -9.43
C ASN A 159 0.52 2.13 -8.40
N LEU A 160 0.28 1.62 -7.20
CA LEU A 160 1.27 1.58 -6.13
C LEU A 160 2.39 0.60 -6.43
N SER A 161 2.08 -0.57 -7.02
CA SER A 161 3.08 -1.59 -7.34
C SER A 161 4.14 -1.08 -8.32
N LYS A 162 3.74 -0.25 -9.30
CA LYS A 162 4.63 0.31 -10.31
C LYS A 162 5.19 1.69 -9.96
N THR A 163 4.72 2.31 -8.88
CA THR A 163 5.33 3.53 -8.35
C THR A 163 6.70 3.18 -7.79
N ASP A 164 7.71 4.01 -8.07
CA ASP A 164 9.08 3.72 -7.65
C ASP A 164 9.23 3.58 -6.13
N LEU A 165 10.21 2.80 -5.69
CA LEU A 165 10.40 2.43 -4.29
C LEU A 165 10.77 3.64 -3.41
N ASP A 166 11.59 4.55 -3.92
CA ASP A 166 11.98 5.77 -3.20
C ASP A 166 10.76 6.66 -2.96
N THR A 167 9.91 6.83 -3.97
CA THR A 167 8.65 7.57 -3.85
C THR A 167 7.74 6.94 -2.80
N LYS A 168 7.55 5.62 -2.82
CA LYS A 168 6.77 4.90 -1.81
C LYS A 168 7.36 5.09 -0.41
N GLY A 169 8.65 4.87 -0.27
CA GLY A 169 9.37 4.99 1.00
C GLY A 169 9.25 6.39 1.62
N VAL A 170 9.52 7.44 0.84
CA VAL A 170 9.41 8.83 1.34
C VAL A 170 7.97 9.19 1.71
N ALA A 171 6.99 8.80 0.90
CA ALA A 171 5.60 9.10 1.18
C ALA A 171 5.11 8.42 2.47
N PHE A 172 5.52 7.17 2.68
CA PHE A 172 5.18 6.41 3.88
C PHE A 172 5.87 6.94 5.13
N GLU A 173 7.14 7.30 5.04
CA GLU A 173 7.88 7.88 6.16
C GLU A 173 7.34 9.24 6.58
N GLN A 174 7.10 10.15 5.63
CA GLN A 174 6.49 11.45 5.96
C GLN A 174 5.11 11.29 6.61
N PHE A 175 4.41 10.26 6.21
CA PHE A 175 3.15 9.89 6.83
C PHE A 175 3.37 9.41 8.26
N MET A 176 4.30 8.49 8.49
CA MET A 176 4.63 7.97 9.82
C MET A 176 5.19 9.05 10.75
N ASP A 177 6.09 9.90 10.27
CA ASP A 177 6.67 11.02 11.02
C ASP A 177 5.60 11.94 11.59
N GLY A 178 4.53 12.17 10.85
CA GLY A 178 3.39 12.96 11.32
C GLY A 178 2.58 12.33 12.44
N PHE A 179 2.67 11.00 12.60
CA PHE A 179 1.87 10.22 13.55
C PHE A 179 2.59 9.84 14.83
N PHE A 180 3.85 9.42 14.69
CA PHE A 180 4.58 8.82 15.81
C PHE A 180 5.43 9.84 16.58
N LYS A 181 5.64 11.06 16.05
CA LYS A 181 6.44 12.12 16.71
C LYS A 181 5.81 12.77 17.96
N GLY A 182 4.61 12.43 18.35
CA GLY A 182 3.95 13.07 19.49
C GLY A 182 3.52 12.12 20.60
N ASP A 183 2.82 11.06 20.24
CA ASP A 183 2.07 10.25 21.21
C ASP A 183 2.82 9.00 21.71
N PHE A 184 3.85 8.53 20.99
CA PHE A 184 4.55 7.28 21.34
C PHE A 184 6.00 7.48 21.81
N GLY A 185 6.55 8.70 21.75
CA GLY A 185 7.97 8.93 22.07
C GLY A 185 8.94 8.15 21.16
N GLN A 186 8.46 7.67 20.03
CA GLN A 186 9.26 6.92 19.05
C GLN A 186 10.05 7.90 18.18
N TYR A 187 11.37 7.73 18.17
CA TYR A 187 12.27 8.45 17.28
C TYR A 187 12.82 7.49 16.25
N PHE A 188 12.50 7.73 14.98
CA PHE A 188 13.09 6.95 13.89
C PHE A 188 14.50 7.46 13.59
N THR A 189 15.39 6.53 13.29
CA THR A 189 16.76 6.88 12.90
C THR A 189 16.74 7.67 11.60
N PRO A 190 17.42 8.84 11.51
CA PRO A 190 17.49 9.61 10.28
C PRO A 190 18.02 8.78 9.10
N ARG A 191 17.45 8.97 7.93
CA ARG A 191 17.81 8.20 6.71
C ARG A 191 19.28 8.29 6.35
N GLU A 192 19.87 9.44 6.53
CA GLU A 192 21.28 9.68 6.22
C GLU A 192 22.17 8.77 7.07
N ILE A 193 21.81 8.55 8.34
CA ILE A 193 22.53 7.66 9.26
C ILE A 193 22.33 6.21 8.82
N ILE A 194 21.08 5.81 8.50
CA ILE A 194 20.78 4.45 8.03
C ILE A 194 21.56 4.16 6.76
N ARG A 195 21.47 5.06 5.76
CA ARG A 195 22.19 4.92 4.50
C ARG A 195 23.68 4.79 4.71
N PHE A 196 24.28 5.70 5.48
CA PHE A 196 25.71 5.66 5.80
C PHE A 196 26.10 4.33 6.42
N SER A 197 25.32 3.83 7.37
CA SER A 197 25.62 2.56 8.06
C SER A 197 25.56 1.38 7.10
N VAL A 198 24.51 1.30 6.26
CA VAL A 198 24.36 0.21 5.27
C VAL A 198 25.43 0.29 4.19
N ASP A 199 25.77 1.51 3.70
CA ASP A 199 26.83 1.70 2.70
C ASP A 199 28.23 1.34 3.28
N MET A 200 28.44 1.49 4.59
CA MET A 200 29.68 1.04 5.25
C MET A 200 29.72 -0.49 5.47
N MET A 201 28.57 -1.09 5.78
CA MET A 201 28.47 -2.55 6.03
C MET A 201 28.42 -3.36 4.74
N GLN A 202 27.85 -2.83 3.67
CA GLN A 202 27.72 -3.45 2.34
C GLN A 202 27.23 -4.91 2.40
N PRO A 203 26.04 -5.17 2.98
CA PRO A 203 25.54 -6.53 3.12
C PRO A 203 25.38 -7.22 1.77
N LYS A 204 25.83 -8.47 1.67
CA LYS A 204 25.67 -9.30 0.48
C LYS A 204 24.39 -10.12 0.55
N ASN A 205 23.97 -10.63 -0.60
CA ASN A 205 22.72 -11.41 -0.70
C ASN A 205 22.75 -12.75 0.06
N ASP A 206 23.90 -13.26 0.43
CA ASP A 206 24.11 -14.51 1.18
C ASP A 206 24.45 -14.29 2.66
N GLU A 207 24.57 -13.05 3.11
CA GLU A 207 24.83 -12.68 4.51
C GLU A 207 23.54 -12.46 5.29
N LEU A 208 23.56 -12.87 6.57
CA LEU A 208 22.44 -12.63 7.49
C LEU A 208 22.48 -11.20 8.03
N VAL A 209 21.36 -10.51 7.92
CA VAL A 209 21.15 -9.18 8.52
C VAL A 209 20.04 -9.28 9.55
N LEU A 210 20.34 -8.90 10.78
CA LEU A 210 19.39 -8.81 11.89
C LEU A 210 19.38 -7.42 12.46
N ASP A 211 18.20 -6.81 12.55
CA ASP A 211 17.93 -5.62 13.35
C ASP A 211 17.08 -6.03 14.57
N PRO A 212 17.69 -6.11 15.79
CA PRO A 212 17.02 -6.61 16.98
C PRO A 212 16.05 -5.59 17.63
N SER A 213 15.97 -4.38 17.07
CA SER A 213 15.06 -3.30 17.50
C SER A 213 14.65 -2.46 16.30
N CYS A 214 14.04 -3.11 15.31
CA CYS A 214 13.95 -2.58 13.96
C CYS A 214 13.03 -1.35 13.81
N GLY A 215 12.24 -1.01 14.82
CA GLY A 215 11.31 0.09 14.73
C GLY A 215 10.38 -0.07 13.51
N SER A 216 10.34 0.92 12.64
CA SER A 216 9.59 0.87 11.38
C SER A 216 10.28 0.10 10.24
N GLY A 217 11.41 -0.53 10.49
CA GLY A 217 12.13 -1.33 9.51
C GLY A 217 13.11 -0.54 8.63
N GLY A 218 13.57 0.62 9.09
CA GLY A 218 14.45 1.49 8.29
C GLY A 218 15.71 0.79 7.82
N PHE A 219 16.48 0.16 8.71
CA PHE A 219 17.69 -0.59 8.34
C PHE A 219 17.40 -1.79 7.45
N LEU A 220 16.27 -2.46 7.66
CA LEU A 220 15.85 -3.59 6.83
C LEU A 220 15.61 -3.13 5.39
N LEU A 221 14.88 -2.04 5.20
CA LEU A 221 14.58 -1.49 3.87
C LEU A 221 15.82 -1.04 3.13
N TYR A 222 16.73 -0.33 3.79
CA TYR A 222 17.97 0.12 3.15
C TYR A 222 18.92 -1.04 2.83
N SER A 223 18.96 -2.08 3.68
CA SER A 223 19.70 -3.31 3.38
C SER A 223 19.13 -4.05 2.17
N LEU A 224 17.80 -4.15 2.08
CA LEU A 224 17.10 -4.71 0.93
C LEU A 224 17.38 -3.91 -0.35
N ASP A 225 17.29 -2.58 -0.28
CA ASP A 225 17.57 -1.70 -1.40
C ASP A 225 19.03 -1.80 -1.86
N HIS A 226 19.98 -1.93 -0.93
CA HIS A 226 21.37 -2.18 -1.25
C HIS A 226 21.55 -3.48 -2.04
N VAL A 227 20.94 -4.59 -1.59
CA VAL A 227 21.03 -5.89 -2.29
C VAL A 227 20.29 -5.86 -3.65
N ARG A 228 19.24 -5.08 -3.78
CA ARG A 228 18.59 -4.84 -5.09
C ARG A 228 19.51 -4.10 -6.06
N ARG A 229 20.24 -3.09 -5.59
CA ARG A 229 21.25 -2.41 -6.41
C ARG A 229 22.37 -3.35 -6.83
N LEU A 230 22.81 -4.26 -5.97
CA LEU A 230 23.75 -5.31 -6.39
C LEU A 230 23.17 -6.23 -7.47
N ALA A 231 21.88 -6.59 -7.35
CA ALA A 231 21.23 -7.36 -8.40
C ALA A 231 21.18 -6.57 -9.75
N ASP A 232 20.97 -5.25 -9.70
CA ASP A 232 21.03 -4.38 -10.88
C ASP A 232 22.43 -4.33 -11.52
N GLU A 233 23.48 -4.52 -10.75
CA GLU A 233 24.86 -4.59 -11.24
C GLU A 233 25.22 -5.94 -11.83
N PHE A 234 24.65 -7.04 -11.31
CA PHE A 234 25.00 -8.40 -11.72
C PHE A 234 24.15 -8.95 -12.85
N PHE A 235 22.90 -8.47 -13.00
CA PHE A 235 21.92 -9.03 -13.93
C PHE A 235 21.31 -7.94 -14.81
N ASP A 236 21.16 -8.25 -16.08
CA ASP A 236 20.37 -7.43 -16.99
C ASP A 236 18.86 -7.68 -16.78
N LYS A 237 18.13 -6.63 -16.42
CA LYS A 237 16.69 -6.74 -16.11
C LYS A 237 15.83 -7.18 -17.30
N GLU A 238 16.26 -6.89 -18.52
CA GLU A 238 15.49 -7.23 -19.73
C GLU A 238 15.70 -8.70 -20.13
N THR A 239 16.89 -9.24 -19.94
CA THR A 239 17.26 -10.59 -20.38
C THR A 239 17.33 -11.61 -19.22
N GLU A 240 17.64 -11.17 -18.01
CA GLU A 240 17.87 -11.98 -16.82
C GLU A 240 16.97 -11.60 -15.63
N GLY A 241 15.77 -11.07 -15.92
CA GLY A 241 14.86 -10.54 -14.90
C GLY A 241 14.39 -11.56 -13.85
N ALA A 242 14.38 -12.85 -14.18
CA ALA A 242 14.05 -13.90 -13.23
C ALA A 242 15.16 -14.12 -12.21
N GLU A 243 16.41 -14.16 -12.64
CA GLU A 243 17.63 -14.31 -11.82
C GLU A 243 17.83 -13.08 -10.96
N HIS A 244 17.68 -11.88 -11.53
CA HIS A 244 17.67 -10.61 -10.82
C HIS A 244 16.68 -10.62 -9.65
N THR A 245 15.40 -10.96 -9.93
CA THR A 245 14.36 -11.02 -8.89
C THR A 245 14.69 -12.07 -7.84
N LYS A 246 15.12 -13.25 -8.23
CA LYS A 246 15.49 -14.35 -7.33
C LYS A 246 16.64 -13.97 -6.38
N PHE A 247 17.62 -13.19 -6.87
CA PHE A 247 18.79 -12.79 -6.10
C PHE A 247 18.40 -12.00 -4.84
N TRP A 248 17.67 -10.90 -4.99
CA TRP A 248 17.29 -10.07 -3.85
C TRP A 248 16.10 -10.65 -3.05
N LEU A 249 15.19 -11.40 -3.69
CA LEU A 249 14.05 -12.01 -3.02
C LEU A 249 14.47 -13.13 -2.08
N ASN A 250 15.52 -13.91 -2.44
CA ASN A 250 16.11 -14.90 -1.54
C ASN A 250 16.73 -14.24 -0.31
N PHE A 251 17.42 -13.12 -0.47
CA PHE A 251 17.93 -12.33 0.65
C PHE A 251 16.78 -11.84 1.55
N ALA A 252 15.76 -11.22 0.97
CA ALA A 252 14.62 -10.71 1.71
C ALA A 252 13.91 -11.79 2.54
N LYS A 253 13.75 -12.99 1.98
CA LYS A 253 13.03 -14.10 2.63
C LYS A 253 13.88 -14.95 3.58
N GLY A 254 15.16 -15.07 3.31
CA GLY A 254 16.02 -16.01 4.04
C GLY A 254 17.04 -15.35 4.94
N ASN A 255 17.43 -14.12 4.67
CA ASN A 255 18.61 -13.51 5.27
C ASN A 255 18.37 -12.15 5.93
N LEU A 256 17.17 -11.59 5.82
CA LEU A 256 16.84 -10.26 6.37
C LEU A 256 15.80 -10.40 7.49
N PHE A 257 16.18 -10.06 8.74
CA PHE A 257 15.36 -10.27 9.92
C PHE A 257 15.24 -8.99 10.76
N GLY A 258 14.05 -8.76 11.30
CA GLY A 258 13.77 -7.66 12.23
C GLY A 258 13.00 -8.13 13.46
N ILE A 259 13.33 -7.57 14.61
CA ILE A 259 12.60 -7.77 15.86
C ILE A 259 12.15 -6.43 16.38
N GLU A 260 10.90 -6.33 16.82
CA GLU A 260 10.35 -5.13 17.44
C GLU A 260 9.42 -5.52 18.58
N ILE A 261 9.64 -4.93 19.76
CA ILE A 261 8.89 -5.27 20.97
C ILE A 261 7.46 -4.70 20.97
N ASN A 262 7.24 -3.60 20.28
CA ASN A 262 5.94 -2.96 20.23
C ASN A 262 5.12 -3.53 19.08
N ASP A 263 3.99 -4.18 19.39
CA ASP A 263 3.11 -4.82 18.40
C ASP A 263 2.58 -3.86 17.33
N GLU A 264 2.33 -2.60 17.67
CA GLU A 264 1.85 -1.61 16.70
C GLU A 264 2.95 -1.21 15.73
N ILE A 265 4.17 -1.01 16.23
CA ILE A 265 5.35 -0.70 15.42
C ILE A 265 5.77 -1.91 14.58
N THR A 266 5.67 -3.13 15.13
CA THR A 266 5.87 -4.36 14.35
C THR A 266 4.98 -4.42 13.13
N ARG A 267 3.68 -4.07 13.28
CA ARG A 267 2.75 -4.00 12.13
C ARG A 267 3.14 -2.92 11.13
N VAL A 268 3.63 -1.78 11.62
CA VAL A 268 4.17 -0.71 10.77
C VAL A 268 5.38 -1.20 9.97
N ALA A 269 6.33 -1.85 10.63
CA ALA A 269 7.50 -2.42 9.96
C ALA A 269 7.10 -3.45 8.89
N LYS A 270 6.24 -4.41 9.24
CA LYS A 270 5.70 -5.39 8.27
C LYS A 270 5.05 -4.72 7.08
N MET A 271 4.22 -3.69 7.31
CA MET A 271 3.57 -2.96 6.23
C MET A 271 4.57 -2.22 5.36
N ASN A 272 5.58 -1.61 5.97
CA ASN A 272 6.64 -0.92 5.26
C ASN A 272 7.40 -1.88 4.33
N MET A 273 7.71 -3.08 4.84
CA MET A 273 8.33 -4.14 4.05
C MET A 273 7.42 -4.61 2.90
N ILE A 274 6.11 -4.83 3.15
CA ILE A 274 5.13 -5.21 2.11
C ILE A 274 5.08 -4.19 0.97
N ILE A 275 5.05 -2.88 1.30
CA ILE A 275 5.01 -1.80 0.31
C ILE A 275 6.26 -1.82 -0.57
N HIS A 276 7.39 -2.25 -0.01
CA HIS A 276 8.66 -2.42 -0.70
C HIS A 276 8.84 -3.82 -1.31
N GLU A 277 7.76 -4.65 -1.32
CA GLU A 277 7.71 -5.94 -2.02
C GLU A 277 8.69 -7.00 -1.49
N ASP A 278 9.10 -6.90 -0.23
CA ASP A 278 10.03 -7.86 0.39
C ASP A 278 9.38 -9.15 0.90
N GLY A 279 8.06 -9.15 1.04
CA GLY A 279 7.30 -10.27 1.57
C GLY A 279 7.18 -10.29 3.10
N HIS A 280 7.75 -9.33 3.87
CA HIS A 280 7.52 -9.04 5.32
C HIS A 280 7.61 -10.23 6.30
N THR A 281 8.03 -11.38 5.86
CA THR A 281 7.92 -12.66 6.58
C THR A 281 8.78 -12.71 7.85
N ASN A 282 9.87 -11.93 7.90
CA ASN A 282 10.90 -12.04 8.93
C ASN A 282 10.91 -10.85 9.92
N VAL A 283 9.84 -10.08 9.98
CA VAL A 283 9.67 -9.08 11.05
C VAL A 283 8.82 -9.70 12.16
N ILE A 284 9.41 -9.83 13.36
CA ILE A 284 8.83 -10.56 14.48
C ILE A 284 8.53 -9.60 15.63
N GLY A 285 7.32 -9.70 16.22
CA GLY A 285 6.95 -8.99 17.45
C GLY A 285 7.50 -9.76 18.64
N PHE A 286 8.63 -9.31 19.21
CA PHE A 286 9.29 -9.97 20.33
C PHE A 286 10.26 -9.02 21.05
N ASP A 287 10.65 -9.34 22.29
CA ASP A 287 11.74 -8.64 22.97
C ASP A 287 13.09 -9.12 22.43
N GLY A 288 13.77 -8.27 21.66
CA GLY A 288 15.07 -8.60 21.06
C GLY A 288 16.20 -8.86 22.07
N LEU A 289 15.98 -8.59 23.35
CA LEU A 289 16.93 -8.87 24.45
C LEU A 289 16.59 -10.15 25.21
N ASP A 290 15.42 -10.74 24.97
CA ASP A 290 15.03 -11.98 25.64
C ASP A 290 15.71 -13.19 24.98
N ARG A 291 15.94 -14.24 25.78
CA ARG A 291 16.55 -15.47 25.25
C ARG A 291 15.48 -16.28 24.51
N ILE A 292 15.73 -16.53 23.24
CA ILE A 292 14.96 -17.47 22.41
C ILE A 292 15.24 -18.89 22.87
#